data_77f9c729fe4a3a83167ea51b89c29d90
#
_entry.id   77f9c729fe4a3a83167ea51b89c29d90
#
_cell.length_a   1.000
_cell.length_b   1.000
_cell.length_c   1.000
_cell.angle_alpha   90.00
_cell.angle_beta   90.00
_cell.angle_gamma   90.00
#
_symmetry.space_group_name_H-M   'P 1'
#
loop_
_entity.id
_entity.type
_entity.pdbx_description
1 polymer ?
#
loop_
_entity_poly.entity_id
_entity_poly.type
_entity_poly.pdbx_seq_one_letter_code
_entity_poly.pdbx_strand_id
1 'polypeptide(L)'
;MHSQLETHETYQHTHETYSLFLAAVCLSAVANSKTLVAYYSYTGNCEAIVAELTKHISADVVEIEPAEKGLKYEANGYALGTQLLNAINDAPNDAASYPAIDPVNVSMSDYSTIIIVTPLWWSQMAAIMQTFLFNYGPQMAGKNIGLIVSSASSSISRLVADCKRLVPQGNYLSENLWINNSNRHNLQSLITDWVSTCGLEEKETTININIIVGNQTFAATIQDTPTGRAFLSLLPLTINMSELNGNEKYYYLNSSLPTDTYKPGTIQSGDLMLYQNDCLVLFYKTFNSSYSYTRIGSVTDPSGLALALGTGNVTVRFETASTLTEDISTAISSGVAEKIFRNGQVYIIRNGKTYTLNGTEL
;
A
#
# COMPACT_ATOMS: atom_id res chain seq x y z
N MET A 1 68.63 -28.87 57.53
CA MET A 1 68.69 -27.44 57.86
C MET A 1 67.56 -26.75 57.14
N HIS A 2 66.71 -26.19 57.93
CA HIS A 2 65.53 -25.40 57.73
C HIS A 2 65.36 -24.72 56.37
N SER A 3 64.18 -24.87 55.82
CA SER A 3 63.58 -23.84 54.99
C SER A 3 62.06 -23.83 55.20
N GLN A 4 61.56 -22.67 55.43
CA GLN A 4 60.20 -22.29 55.72
C GLN A 4 59.29 -22.45 54.49
N LEU A 5 58.08 -23.00 54.69
CA LEU A 5 56.93 -22.97 53.78
C LEU A 5 56.24 -21.62 53.94
N GLU A 6 56.14 -20.86 52.86
CA GLU A 6 55.18 -19.77 52.73
C GLU A 6 54.05 -20.21 51.82
N THR A 7 52.86 -20.22 52.38
CA THR A 7 51.61 -20.45 51.67
C THR A 7 51.13 -19.16 51.01
N HIS A 8 51.10 -19.13 49.68
CA HIS A 8 50.40 -18.09 48.93
C HIS A 8 48.95 -18.55 48.64
N GLU A 9 48.04 -17.91 49.28
CA GLU A 9 46.63 -17.95 48.88
C GLU A 9 46.44 -17.20 47.56
N THR A 10 46.05 -17.93 46.51
CA THR A 10 45.64 -17.36 45.22
C THR A 10 44.16 -17.04 45.28
N TYR A 11 43.83 -15.75 45.35
CA TYR A 11 42.51 -15.21 45.15
C TYR A 11 42.15 -15.37 43.67
N GLN A 12 41.21 -16.27 43.37
CA GLN A 12 40.61 -16.39 42.03
C GLN A 12 39.53 -15.32 41.88
N HIS A 13 39.81 -14.27 41.11
CA HIS A 13 38.82 -13.36 40.58
C HIS A 13 38.07 -14.05 39.41
N THR A 14 36.86 -14.49 39.67
CA THR A 14 35.93 -14.90 38.64
C THR A 14 35.44 -13.63 37.94
N HIS A 15 35.92 -13.39 36.73
CA HIS A 15 35.34 -12.42 35.81
C HIS A 15 34.02 -13.00 35.25
N GLU A 16 32.92 -12.59 35.80
CA GLU A 16 31.64 -12.76 35.16
C GLU A 16 31.55 -11.80 33.97
N THR A 17 31.73 -12.35 32.78
CA THR A 17 31.46 -11.65 31.51
C THR A 17 29.97 -11.56 31.36
N TYR A 18 29.38 -10.40 31.66
CA TYR A 18 28.00 -10.05 31.27
C TYR A 18 27.96 -9.87 29.75
N SER A 19 27.51 -10.91 29.06
CA SER A 19 27.16 -10.82 27.66
C SER A 19 25.91 -9.96 27.53
N LEU A 20 26.04 -8.70 27.11
CA LEU A 20 24.93 -7.84 26.69
C LEU A 20 24.37 -8.41 25.40
N PHE A 21 23.30 -9.19 25.50
CA PHE A 21 22.42 -9.44 24.35
C PHE A 21 21.69 -8.14 24.02
N LEU A 22 22.19 -7.42 23.05
CA LEU A 22 21.47 -6.35 22.37
C LEU A 22 20.34 -7.03 21.57
N ALA A 23 19.15 -7.13 22.15
CA ALA A 23 17.96 -7.48 21.40
C ALA A 23 17.70 -6.31 20.43
N ALA A 24 18.10 -6.49 19.17
CA ALA A 24 17.67 -5.64 18.09
C ALA A 24 16.15 -5.81 17.98
N VAL A 25 15.41 -4.86 18.53
CA VAL A 25 14.00 -4.68 18.23
C VAL A 25 13.95 -4.31 16.76
N CYS A 26 13.72 -5.31 15.91
CA CYS A 26 13.24 -5.05 14.55
C CYS A 26 11.91 -4.31 14.70
N LEU A 27 11.95 -2.98 14.73
CA LEU A 27 10.82 -2.22 14.23
C LEU A 27 10.65 -2.70 12.78
N SER A 28 9.67 -3.55 12.55
CA SER A 28 9.11 -3.74 11.23
C SER A 28 8.59 -2.35 10.84
N ALA A 29 9.43 -1.55 10.18
CA ALA A 29 8.95 -0.46 9.39
C ALA A 29 7.88 -1.10 8.51
N VAL A 30 6.63 -0.66 8.64
CA VAL A 30 5.59 -0.91 7.64
C VAL A 30 6.22 -0.37 6.37
N ALA A 31 6.79 -1.26 5.57
CA ALA A 31 7.40 -0.91 4.31
C ALA A 31 6.26 -0.25 3.53
N ASN A 32 6.41 1.04 3.28
CA ASN A 32 5.51 1.79 2.42
C ASN A 32 5.53 1.02 1.09
N SER A 33 4.46 0.29 0.79
CA SER A 33 4.39 -0.60 -0.37
C SER A 33 4.12 0.21 -1.63
N LYS A 34 5.03 1.16 -1.94
CA LYS A 34 4.93 1.97 -3.14
C LYS A 34 5.10 1.12 -4.38
N THR A 35 4.30 1.42 -5.38
CA THR A 35 4.40 0.83 -6.71
C THR A 35 5.03 1.83 -7.68
N LEU A 36 5.96 1.36 -8.50
CA LEU A 36 6.49 2.09 -9.65
C LEU A 36 5.96 1.46 -10.93
N VAL A 37 5.44 2.25 -11.84
CA VAL A 37 5.16 1.85 -13.22
C VAL A 37 6.25 2.42 -14.11
N ALA A 38 7.13 1.56 -14.62
CA ALA A 38 8.15 1.92 -15.61
C ALA A 38 7.68 1.48 -16.99
N TYR A 39 7.58 2.41 -17.95
CA TYR A 39 7.07 2.08 -19.26
C TYR A 39 7.89 2.71 -20.39
N TYR A 40 7.84 2.05 -21.55
CA TYR A 40 8.30 2.61 -22.83
C TYR A 40 7.17 2.55 -23.83
N SER A 41 6.92 3.66 -24.56
CA SER A 41 5.86 3.73 -25.56
C SER A 41 6.35 4.42 -26.83
N TYR A 42 6.40 3.67 -27.96
CA TYR A 42 6.79 4.24 -29.25
C TYR A 42 5.57 4.75 -30.06
N THR A 43 4.43 4.05 -29.94
CA THR A 43 3.23 4.33 -30.74
C THR A 43 2.02 4.78 -29.87
N GLY A 44 2.26 5.17 -28.62
CA GLY A 44 1.21 5.57 -27.66
C GLY A 44 0.42 4.41 -27.03
N ASN A 45 0.65 3.15 -27.46
CA ASN A 45 -0.13 2.03 -26.93
C ASN A 45 0.17 1.73 -25.45
N CYS A 46 1.45 1.72 -25.06
CA CYS A 46 1.83 1.51 -23.67
C CYS A 46 1.45 2.69 -22.78
N GLU A 47 1.54 3.91 -23.28
CA GLU A 47 1.04 5.11 -22.60
C GLU A 47 -0.46 4.99 -22.28
N ALA A 48 -1.29 4.57 -23.24
CA ALA A 48 -2.72 4.35 -23.02
C ALA A 48 -2.99 3.25 -21.98
N ILE A 49 -2.17 2.19 -21.94
CA ILE A 49 -2.23 1.13 -20.94
C ILE A 49 -1.92 1.70 -19.55
N VAL A 50 -0.86 2.50 -19.43
CA VAL A 50 -0.46 3.13 -18.16
C VAL A 50 -1.53 4.10 -17.68
N ALA A 51 -2.10 4.91 -18.57
CA ALA A 51 -3.19 5.83 -18.24
C ALA A 51 -4.45 5.11 -17.73
N GLU A 52 -4.74 3.88 -18.22
CA GLU A 52 -5.81 3.07 -17.66
C GLU A 52 -5.42 2.44 -16.33
N LEU A 53 -4.21 1.85 -16.24
CA LEU A 53 -3.71 1.19 -15.04
C LEU A 53 -3.72 2.10 -13.80
N THR A 54 -3.30 3.36 -13.97
CA THR A 54 -3.23 4.35 -12.88
C THR A 54 -4.60 4.83 -12.38
N LYS A 55 -5.70 4.42 -13.02
CA LYS A 55 -7.04 4.58 -12.45
C LYS A 55 -7.40 3.52 -11.43
N HIS A 56 -6.67 2.41 -11.40
CA HIS A 56 -6.96 1.22 -10.59
C HIS A 56 -5.94 0.99 -9.46
N ILE A 57 -4.74 1.58 -9.57
CA ILE A 57 -3.68 1.48 -8.57
C ILE A 57 -3.00 2.84 -8.34
N SER A 58 -2.54 3.10 -7.12
CA SER A 58 -1.64 4.22 -6.83
C SER A 58 -0.21 3.83 -7.19
N ALA A 59 0.42 4.60 -8.07
CA ALA A 59 1.78 4.32 -8.50
C ALA A 59 2.50 5.60 -8.95
N ASP A 60 3.79 5.67 -8.66
CA ASP A 60 4.67 6.60 -9.35
C ASP A 60 4.91 6.09 -10.77
N VAL A 61 4.92 6.98 -11.74
CA VAL A 61 5.05 6.61 -13.17
C VAL A 61 6.32 7.22 -13.73
N VAL A 62 7.11 6.41 -14.46
CA VAL A 62 8.28 6.86 -15.19
C VAL A 62 8.26 6.33 -16.61
N GLU A 63 8.38 7.23 -17.58
CA GLU A 63 8.61 6.88 -18.97
C GLU A 63 10.10 6.67 -19.22
N ILE A 64 10.43 5.57 -19.89
CA ILE A 64 11.80 5.27 -20.31
C ILE A 64 11.97 5.78 -21.73
N GLU A 65 12.80 6.76 -21.90
CA GLU A 65 13.02 7.38 -23.20
C GLU A 65 14.42 7.08 -23.74
N PRO A 66 14.57 6.87 -25.07
CA PRO A 66 15.89 6.81 -25.69
C PRO A 66 16.61 8.15 -25.55
N ALA A 67 17.92 8.14 -25.29
CA ALA A 67 18.72 9.36 -25.19
C ALA A 67 18.78 10.09 -26.53
N GLU A 68 18.83 9.36 -27.64
CA GLU A 68 18.71 9.92 -28.98
C GLU A 68 17.23 10.06 -29.35
N LYS A 69 16.81 11.30 -29.59
CA LYS A 69 15.41 11.62 -29.91
C LYS A 69 15.11 11.57 -31.40
N GLY A 70 13.83 11.35 -31.73
CA GLY A 70 13.34 11.37 -33.10
C GLY A 70 13.74 10.16 -33.95
N LEU A 71 14.21 9.10 -33.34
CA LEU A 71 14.50 7.83 -34.01
C LEU A 71 13.23 7.23 -34.61
N LYS A 72 13.36 6.80 -35.88
CA LYS A 72 12.29 6.15 -36.64
C LYS A 72 12.60 4.67 -36.80
N TYR A 73 12.07 3.87 -35.83
CA TYR A 73 12.34 2.44 -35.80
C TYR A 73 11.69 1.69 -36.96
N GLU A 74 10.60 2.24 -37.55
CA GLU A 74 9.89 1.69 -38.69
C GLU A 74 10.57 1.96 -40.04
N ALA A 75 11.51 2.92 -40.07
CA ALA A 75 12.20 3.28 -41.31
C ALA A 75 13.04 2.12 -41.87
N ASN A 76 13.14 2.04 -43.19
CA ASN A 76 13.92 1.03 -43.91
C ASN A 76 13.59 -0.41 -43.53
N GLY A 77 12.27 -0.73 -43.38
CA GLY A 77 11.82 -2.05 -42.97
C GLY A 77 12.24 -2.44 -41.55
N TYR A 78 12.21 -1.48 -40.62
CA TYR A 78 12.58 -1.63 -39.23
C TYR A 78 14.07 -1.98 -38.99
N ALA A 79 14.96 -1.50 -39.87
CA ALA A 79 16.38 -1.83 -39.81
C ALA A 79 17.02 -1.47 -38.46
N LEU A 80 16.72 -0.26 -37.92
CA LEU A 80 17.29 0.21 -36.67
C LEU A 80 16.87 -0.68 -35.48
N GLY A 81 15.56 -0.97 -35.33
CA GLY A 81 15.07 -1.83 -34.26
C GLY A 81 15.67 -3.24 -34.31
N THR A 82 15.81 -3.79 -35.53
CA THR A 82 16.47 -5.07 -35.76
C THR A 82 17.94 -5.04 -35.35
N GLN A 83 18.67 -4.00 -35.74
CA GLN A 83 20.08 -3.82 -35.37
C GLN A 83 20.29 -3.77 -33.86
N LEU A 84 19.46 -3.01 -33.12
CA LEU A 84 19.53 -2.88 -31.66
C LEU A 84 19.29 -4.21 -30.97
N LEU A 85 18.25 -4.97 -31.37
CA LEU A 85 17.98 -6.28 -30.80
C LEU A 85 19.06 -7.30 -31.11
N ASN A 86 19.64 -7.29 -32.33
CA ASN A 86 20.75 -8.18 -32.68
C ASN A 86 21.97 -7.88 -31.81
N ALA A 87 22.33 -6.60 -31.61
CA ALA A 87 23.46 -6.23 -30.77
C ALA A 87 23.29 -6.79 -29.33
N ILE A 88 22.08 -6.65 -28.74
CA ILE A 88 21.78 -7.22 -27.41
C ILE A 88 21.86 -8.75 -27.44
N ASN A 89 21.34 -9.41 -28.47
CA ASN A 89 21.36 -10.87 -28.57
C ASN A 89 22.80 -11.43 -28.72
N ASP A 90 23.65 -10.74 -29.48
CA ASP A 90 25.02 -11.16 -29.74
C ASP A 90 25.93 -10.98 -28.51
N ALA A 91 25.70 -9.93 -27.72
CA ALA A 91 26.48 -9.66 -26.50
C ALA A 91 25.60 -9.18 -25.32
N PRO A 92 24.73 -10.05 -24.76
CA PRO A 92 23.70 -9.67 -23.78
C PRO A 92 24.23 -9.20 -22.40
N ASN A 93 25.52 -9.40 -22.15
CA ASN A 93 26.18 -8.96 -20.91
C ASN A 93 27.10 -7.76 -21.12
N ASP A 94 27.22 -7.25 -22.35
CA ASP A 94 28.01 -6.08 -22.67
C ASP A 94 27.11 -4.82 -22.67
N ALA A 95 27.41 -3.86 -21.81
CA ALA A 95 26.67 -2.60 -21.75
C ALA A 95 26.67 -1.82 -23.08
N ALA A 96 27.72 -1.98 -23.92
CA ALA A 96 27.79 -1.35 -25.22
C ALA A 96 26.77 -1.88 -26.24
N SER A 97 26.16 -3.04 -25.98
CA SER A 97 25.11 -3.63 -26.81
C SER A 97 23.74 -3.01 -26.59
N TYR A 98 23.57 -2.25 -25.51
CA TYR A 98 22.31 -1.64 -25.13
C TYR A 98 22.27 -0.17 -25.59
N PRO A 99 21.19 0.27 -26.28
CA PRO A 99 21.05 1.66 -26.65
C PRO A 99 20.99 2.57 -25.42
N ALA A 100 21.54 3.77 -25.51
CA ALA A 100 21.48 4.74 -24.43
C ALA A 100 20.04 5.20 -24.17
N ILE A 101 19.69 5.36 -22.89
CA ILE A 101 18.41 5.94 -22.44
C ILE A 101 18.68 7.21 -21.62
N ASP A 102 17.67 8.05 -21.48
CA ASP A 102 17.74 9.19 -20.57
C ASP A 102 17.91 8.71 -19.11
N PRO A 103 18.54 9.52 -18.25
CA PRO A 103 18.67 9.19 -16.83
C PRO A 103 17.30 9.02 -16.17
N VAL A 104 17.12 7.92 -15.46
CA VAL A 104 15.90 7.64 -14.69
C VAL A 104 16.07 8.16 -13.26
N ASN A 105 15.32 9.20 -12.90
CA ASN A 105 15.44 9.91 -11.62
C ASN A 105 14.53 9.32 -10.53
N VAL A 106 14.55 8.00 -10.35
CA VAL A 106 13.83 7.30 -9.27
C VAL A 106 14.77 6.36 -8.52
N SER A 107 14.58 6.25 -7.22
CA SER A 107 15.31 5.29 -6.40
C SER A 107 14.53 3.98 -6.32
N MET A 108 15.08 2.88 -6.86
CA MET A 108 14.41 1.58 -6.81
C MET A 108 14.16 1.08 -5.39
N SER A 109 14.94 1.57 -4.39
CA SER A 109 14.74 1.21 -2.99
C SER A 109 13.40 1.66 -2.40
N ASP A 110 12.78 2.68 -2.99
CA ASP A 110 11.54 3.28 -2.49
C ASP A 110 10.29 2.46 -2.83
N TYR A 111 10.45 1.44 -3.69
CA TYR A 111 9.35 0.65 -4.23
C TYR A 111 9.46 -0.80 -3.79
N SER A 112 8.32 -1.39 -3.43
CA SER A 112 8.17 -2.84 -3.19
C SER A 112 7.67 -3.58 -4.43
N THR A 113 6.97 -2.88 -5.32
CA THR A 113 6.41 -3.42 -6.57
C THR A 113 6.84 -2.56 -7.74
N ILE A 114 7.28 -3.21 -8.83
CA ILE A 114 7.64 -2.54 -10.09
C ILE A 114 6.84 -3.20 -11.21
N ILE A 115 6.03 -2.41 -11.89
CA ILE A 115 5.24 -2.84 -13.05
C ILE A 115 5.95 -2.34 -14.30
N ILE A 116 6.33 -3.26 -15.18
CA ILE A 116 7.01 -3.00 -16.44
C ILE A 116 5.97 -3.05 -17.54
N VAL A 117 5.78 -1.92 -18.26
CA VAL A 117 4.86 -1.85 -19.40
C VAL A 117 5.67 -1.58 -20.65
N THR A 118 5.65 -2.51 -21.62
CA THR A 118 6.57 -2.47 -22.76
C THR A 118 5.93 -2.98 -24.05
N PRO A 119 6.27 -2.41 -25.19
CA PRO A 119 5.94 -3.01 -26.47
C PRO A 119 6.82 -4.22 -26.76
N LEU A 120 6.30 -5.10 -27.60
CA LEU A 120 7.01 -6.24 -28.12
C LEU A 120 7.58 -5.92 -29.49
N TRP A 121 8.90 -6.11 -29.66
CA TRP A 121 9.62 -5.99 -30.91
C TRP A 121 10.17 -7.36 -31.35
N TRP A 122 9.74 -7.89 -32.49
CA TRP A 122 10.18 -9.20 -33.01
C TRP A 122 10.16 -10.31 -31.96
N SER A 123 9.06 -10.43 -31.25
CA SER A 123 8.83 -11.38 -30.15
C SER A 123 9.71 -11.15 -28.91
N GLN A 124 10.51 -10.10 -28.86
CA GLN A 124 11.39 -9.73 -27.74
C GLN A 124 10.91 -8.45 -27.06
N MET A 125 11.46 -8.17 -25.90
CA MET A 125 11.27 -6.88 -25.25
C MET A 125 11.95 -5.77 -26.08
N ALA A 126 11.28 -4.61 -26.20
CA ALA A 126 11.88 -3.46 -26.88
C ALA A 126 13.25 -3.11 -26.32
N ALA A 127 14.22 -2.83 -27.18
CA ALA A 127 15.62 -2.59 -26.78
C ALA A 127 15.76 -1.50 -25.70
N ILE A 128 14.95 -0.44 -25.78
CA ILE A 128 14.93 0.66 -24.80
C ILE A 128 14.58 0.14 -23.40
N MET A 129 13.54 -0.70 -23.28
CA MET A 129 13.17 -1.30 -22.00
C MET A 129 14.20 -2.33 -21.53
N GLN A 130 14.84 -3.07 -22.45
CA GLN A 130 15.94 -3.96 -22.07
C GLN A 130 17.11 -3.17 -21.48
N THR A 131 17.43 -1.98 -22.01
CA THR A 131 18.46 -1.07 -21.43
C THR A 131 18.09 -0.67 -20.00
N PHE A 132 16.84 -0.27 -19.76
CA PHE A 132 16.37 0.06 -18.43
C PHE A 132 16.59 -1.10 -17.46
N LEU A 133 16.14 -2.30 -17.83
CA LEU A 133 16.29 -3.47 -16.98
C LEU A 133 17.74 -3.92 -16.83
N PHE A 134 18.60 -3.74 -17.83
CA PHE A 134 20.03 -4.00 -17.71
C PHE A 134 20.68 -3.10 -16.67
N ASN A 135 20.34 -1.82 -16.66
CA ASN A 135 20.90 -0.82 -15.75
C ASN A 135 20.36 -0.93 -14.32
N TYR A 136 19.07 -1.22 -14.16
CA TYR A 136 18.36 -1.14 -12.87
C TYR A 136 17.88 -2.49 -12.34
N GLY A 137 17.85 -3.54 -13.15
CA GLY A 137 17.36 -4.88 -12.77
C GLY A 137 18.01 -5.47 -11.51
N PRO A 138 19.32 -5.35 -11.30
CA PRO A 138 19.95 -5.81 -10.05
C PRO A 138 19.37 -5.14 -8.78
N GLN A 139 18.92 -3.88 -8.89
CA GLN A 139 18.29 -3.14 -7.78
C GLN A 139 16.82 -3.57 -7.52
N MET A 140 16.27 -4.39 -8.42
CA MET A 140 14.90 -4.93 -8.31
C MET A 140 14.87 -6.31 -7.61
N ALA A 141 16.00 -6.80 -7.11
CA ALA A 141 16.08 -8.06 -6.37
C ALA A 141 15.10 -8.08 -5.19
N GLY A 142 14.31 -9.14 -5.06
CA GLY A 142 13.32 -9.34 -4.00
C GLY A 142 12.05 -8.49 -4.11
N LYS A 143 11.93 -7.63 -5.13
CA LYS A 143 10.72 -6.83 -5.37
C LYS A 143 9.69 -7.59 -6.19
N ASN A 144 8.41 -7.25 -6.03
CA ASN A 144 7.35 -7.79 -6.88
C ASN A 144 7.46 -7.18 -8.27
N ILE A 145 7.45 -8.03 -9.30
CA ILE A 145 7.59 -7.63 -10.70
C ILE A 145 6.31 -7.98 -11.45
N GLY A 146 5.58 -6.95 -11.89
CA GLY A 146 4.46 -7.07 -12.81
C GLY A 146 4.91 -6.81 -14.24
N LEU A 147 4.32 -7.51 -15.22
CA LEU A 147 4.65 -7.34 -16.63
C LEU A 147 3.39 -7.19 -17.46
N ILE A 148 3.28 -6.06 -18.15
CA ILE A 148 2.21 -5.77 -19.11
C ILE A 148 2.85 -5.55 -20.47
N VAL A 149 2.39 -6.29 -21.47
CA VAL A 149 2.99 -6.30 -22.81
C VAL A 149 1.97 -5.87 -23.86
N SER A 150 2.34 -4.89 -24.67
CA SER A 150 1.59 -4.48 -25.86
C SER A 150 2.22 -5.07 -27.13
N SER A 151 1.42 -5.79 -27.91
CA SER A 151 1.84 -6.31 -29.21
C SER A 151 0.70 -6.31 -30.22
N ALA A 152 1.02 -6.57 -31.51
CA ALA A 152 -0.02 -6.76 -32.52
C ALA A 152 -0.70 -8.14 -32.37
N SER A 153 0.08 -9.22 -32.41
CA SER A 153 -0.42 -10.60 -32.38
C SER A 153 0.60 -11.64 -31.93
N SER A 154 1.86 -11.26 -31.76
CA SER A 154 2.95 -12.22 -31.45
C SER A 154 2.91 -12.63 -29.97
N SER A 155 3.22 -13.89 -29.71
CA SER A 155 3.38 -14.43 -28.34
C SER A 155 4.43 -13.66 -27.53
N ILE A 156 4.19 -13.50 -26.24
CA ILE A 156 5.04 -12.76 -25.30
C ILE A 156 6.10 -13.61 -24.60
N SER A 157 6.17 -14.92 -24.88
CA SER A 157 7.01 -15.87 -24.12
C SER A 157 8.49 -15.49 -24.11
N ARG A 158 9.04 -15.04 -25.24
CA ARG A 158 10.44 -14.61 -25.32
C ARG A 158 10.67 -13.29 -24.59
N LEU A 159 9.74 -12.33 -24.67
CA LEU A 159 9.79 -11.08 -23.93
C LEU A 159 9.80 -11.35 -22.40
N VAL A 160 8.97 -12.29 -21.92
CA VAL A 160 8.98 -12.72 -20.52
C VAL A 160 10.33 -13.31 -20.13
N ALA A 161 10.94 -14.09 -21.02
CA ALA A 161 12.29 -14.62 -20.81
C ALA A 161 13.36 -13.52 -20.74
N ASP A 162 13.27 -12.49 -21.61
CA ASP A 162 14.15 -11.32 -21.57
C ASP A 162 14.03 -10.60 -20.22
N CYS A 163 12.80 -10.38 -19.73
CA CYS A 163 12.56 -9.78 -18.43
C CYS A 163 13.21 -10.59 -17.30
N LYS A 164 12.99 -11.91 -17.28
CA LYS A 164 13.56 -12.81 -16.25
C LYS A 164 15.09 -12.90 -16.31
N ARG A 165 15.68 -12.78 -17.49
CA ARG A 165 17.13 -12.70 -17.66
C ARG A 165 17.71 -11.43 -17.03
N LEU A 166 17.03 -10.30 -17.22
CA LEU A 166 17.48 -8.98 -16.76
C LEU A 166 17.15 -8.68 -15.30
N VAL A 167 16.10 -9.34 -14.76
CA VAL A 167 15.67 -9.23 -13.35
C VAL A 167 15.55 -10.63 -12.72
N PRO A 168 16.66 -11.38 -12.62
CA PRO A 168 16.60 -12.80 -12.23
C PRO A 168 16.17 -13.05 -10.79
N GLN A 169 16.30 -12.06 -9.92
CA GLN A 169 15.95 -12.15 -8.49
C GLN A 169 14.65 -11.41 -8.16
N GLY A 170 13.86 -11.04 -9.14
CA GLY A 170 12.52 -10.46 -8.93
C GLY A 170 11.49 -11.52 -8.56
N ASN A 171 10.53 -11.14 -7.72
CA ASN A 171 9.36 -11.97 -7.38
C ASN A 171 8.26 -11.66 -8.41
N TYR A 172 8.15 -12.47 -9.44
CA TYR A 172 7.18 -12.24 -10.50
C TYR A 172 5.76 -12.45 -10.01
N LEU A 173 4.85 -11.53 -10.36
CA LEU A 173 3.42 -11.65 -10.07
C LEU A 173 2.84 -12.88 -10.78
N SER A 174 1.67 -13.32 -10.33
CA SER A 174 1.03 -14.56 -10.78
C SER A 174 0.77 -14.61 -12.27
N GLU A 175 0.49 -13.46 -12.89
CA GLU A 175 0.15 -13.36 -14.30
C GLU A 175 0.85 -12.19 -15.00
N ASN A 176 1.19 -12.41 -16.28
CA ASN A 176 1.60 -11.35 -17.20
C ASN A 176 0.40 -10.92 -18.03
N LEU A 177 0.16 -9.63 -18.15
CA LEU A 177 -0.93 -9.13 -18.98
C LEU A 177 -0.47 -8.93 -20.42
N TRP A 178 -1.14 -9.58 -21.36
CA TRP A 178 -0.88 -9.44 -22.78
C TRP A 178 -2.02 -8.74 -23.49
N ILE A 179 -1.77 -7.51 -23.94
CA ILE A 179 -2.70 -6.68 -24.69
C ILE A 179 -2.29 -6.65 -26.15
N ASN A 180 -3.20 -7.06 -27.02
CA ASN A 180 -2.98 -7.20 -28.46
C ASN A 180 -4.15 -6.65 -29.29
N ASN A 181 -4.06 -6.72 -30.62
CA ASN A 181 -5.09 -6.19 -31.50
C ASN A 181 -6.46 -6.84 -31.33
N SER A 182 -6.55 -8.09 -30.85
CA SER A 182 -7.80 -8.79 -30.68
C SER A 182 -8.53 -8.44 -29.38
N ASN A 183 -7.83 -8.03 -28.33
CA ASN A 183 -8.39 -7.78 -27.01
C ASN A 183 -8.30 -6.34 -26.50
N ARG A 184 -7.52 -5.47 -27.17
CA ARG A 184 -7.29 -4.08 -26.74
C ARG A 184 -8.57 -3.23 -26.59
N HIS A 185 -9.66 -3.61 -27.24
CA HIS A 185 -10.94 -2.92 -27.11
C HIS A 185 -11.59 -3.14 -25.72
N ASN A 186 -11.13 -4.13 -24.96
CA ASN A 186 -11.54 -4.43 -23.58
C ASN A 186 -10.49 -3.98 -22.56
N LEU A 187 -9.68 -2.96 -22.87
CA LEU A 187 -8.52 -2.56 -22.05
C LEU A 187 -8.87 -2.38 -20.57
N GLN A 188 -9.96 -1.68 -20.27
CA GLN A 188 -10.42 -1.44 -18.90
C GLN A 188 -10.67 -2.75 -18.14
N SER A 189 -11.45 -3.68 -18.71
CA SER A 189 -11.71 -4.97 -18.07
C SER A 189 -10.44 -5.78 -17.86
N LEU A 190 -9.57 -5.84 -18.88
CA LEU A 190 -8.31 -6.57 -18.81
C LEU A 190 -7.40 -6.05 -17.68
N ILE A 191 -7.32 -4.74 -17.52
CA ILE A 191 -6.54 -4.10 -16.44
C ILE A 191 -7.17 -4.39 -15.08
N THR A 192 -8.49 -4.21 -14.94
CA THR A 192 -9.20 -4.49 -13.68
C THR A 192 -9.00 -5.94 -13.25
N ASP A 193 -9.20 -6.89 -14.15
CA ASP A 193 -9.07 -8.31 -13.88
C ASP A 193 -7.62 -8.67 -13.50
N TRP A 194 -6.64 -8.09 -14.19
CA TRP A 194 -5.23 -8.34 -13.90
C TRP A 194 -4.79 -7.74 -12.54
N VAL A 195 -5.23 -6.53 -12.23
CA VAL A 195 -4.97 -5.87 -10.94
C VAL A 195 -5.52 -6.73 -9.80
N SER A 196 -6.76 -7.23 -9.93
CA SER A 196 -7.39 -8.10 -8.95
C SER A 196 -6.67 -9.45 -8.83
N THR A 197 -6.37 -10.12 -9.96
CA THR A 197 -5.67 -11.42 -9.98
C THR A 197 -4.27 -11.35 -9.36
N CYS A 198 -3.59 -10.21 -9.56
CA CYS A 198 -2.25 -9.97 -9.01
C CYS A 198 -2.26 -9.42 -7.57
N GLY A 199 -3.43 -9.15 -6.98
CA GLY A 199 -3.55 -8.59 -5.63
C GLY A 199 -2.94 -7.19 -5.53
N LEU A 200 -3.00 -6.41 -6.61
CA LEU A 200 -2.48 -5.04 -6.68
C LEU A 200 -3.55 -3.99 -6.33
N GLU A 201 -4.78 -4.42 -6.09
CA GLU A 201 -5.83 -3.52 -5.61
C GLU A 201 -5.28 -2.77 -4.39
N GLU A 202 -5.49 -1.46 -4.36
CA GLU A 202 -5.26 -0.72 -3.13
C GLU A 202 -6.14 -1.37 -2.07
N LYS A 203 -5.50 -2.07 -1.14
CA LYS A 203 -6.20 -2.43 0.07
C LYS A 203 -6.56 -1.10 0.71
N GLU A 204 -7.83 -0.73 0.62
CA GLU A 204 -8.32 0.47 1.32
C GLU A 204 -7.82 0.37 2.76
N THR A 205 -6.76 1.12 3.07
CA THR A 205 -6.29 1.22 4.44
C THR A 205 -7.41 1.90 5.21
N THR A 206 -8.02 1.17 6.10
CA THR A 206 -9.09 1.69 6.95
C THR A 206 -8.61 1.80 8.38
N ILE A 207 -9.07 2.84 9.05
CA ILE A 207 -8.78 3.08 10.46
C ILE A 207 -10.03 2.78 11.26
N ASN A 208 -9.91 1.94 12.28
CA ASN A 208 -11.04 1.54 13.10
C ASN A 208 -11.40 2.66 14.07
N ILE A 209 -12.70 2.93 14.15
CA ILE A 209 -13.31 3.83 15.11
C ILE A 209 -14.52 3.18 15.78
N ASN A 210 -15.00 3.78 16.86
CA ASN A 210 -16.27 3.48 17.49
C ASN A 210 -17.26 4.62 17.26
N ILE A 211 -18.50 4.27 16.88
CA ILE A 211 -19.65 5.16 16.85
C ILE A 211 -20.54 4.79 18.01
N ILE A 212 -20.73 5.70 18.95
CA ILE A 212 -21.47 5.45 20.21
C ILE A 212 -22.78 6.23 20.17
N VAL A 213 -23.89 5.52 20.36
CA VAL A 213 -25.23 6.07 20.41
C VAL A 213 -25.91 5.59 21.69
N GLY A 214 -26.10 6.49 22.66
CA GLY A 214 -26.55 6.09 23.99
C GLY A 214 -25.59 5.10 24.65
N ASN A 215 -26.08 3.89 24.95
CA ASN A 215 -25.27 2.81 25.53
C ASN A 215 -24.80 1.77 24.48
N GLN A 216 -25.01 2.01 23.21
CA GLN A 216 -24.62 1.09 22.13
C GLN A 216 -23.38 1.61 21.42
N THR A 217 -22.45 0.70 21.13
CA THR A 217 -21.21 0.97 20.41
C THR A 217 -21.21 0.17 19.11
N PHE A 218 -20.98 0.85 18.00
CA PHE A 218 -20.88 0.29 16.67
C PHE A 218 -19.44 0.45 16.16
N ALA A 219 -18.79 -0.66 15.83
CA ALA A 219 -17.50 -0.61 15.18
C ALA A 219 -17.67 -0.06 13.75
N ALA A 220 -16.80 0.85 13.36
CA ALA A 220 -16.80 1.44 12.02
C ALA A 220 -15.38 1.57 11.50
N THR A 221 -15.25 1.67 10.18
CA THR A 221 -13.97 1.89 9.51
C THR A 221 -14.00 3.21 8.75
N ILE A 222 -12.94 3.98 8.86
CA ILE A 222 -12.71 5.22 8.11
C ILE A 222 -11.67 4.94 7.02
N GLN A 223 -11.95 5.34 5.80
CA GLN A 223 -11.00 5.21 4.69
C GLN A 223 -9.80 6.15 4.88
N ASP A 224 -8.59 5.69 4.58
CA ASP A 224 -7.36 6.49 4.65
C ASP A 224 -7.23 7.43 3.43
N THR A 225 -8.24 8.26 3.23
CA THR A 225 -8.31 9.32 2.22
C THR A 225 -8.02 10.68 2.86
N PRO A 226 -7.77 11.75 2.08
CA PRO A 226 -7.68 13.09 2.62
C PRO A 226 -8.90 13.50 3.46
N THR A 227 -10.11 13.12 3.03
CA THR A 227 -11.37 13.35 3.77
C THR A 227 -11.41 12.54 5.07
N GLY A 228 -11.07 11.25 5.00
CA GLY A 228 -11.05 10.36 6.16
C GLY A 228 -10.03 10.80 7.21
N ARG A 229 -8.80 11.17 6.81
CA ARG A 229 -7.78 11.71 7.71
C ARG A 229 -8.22 13.03 8.37
N ALA A 230 -8.84 13.92 7.60
CA ALA A 230 -9.38 15.16 8.13
C ALA A 230 -10.51 14.91 9.14
N PHE A 231 -11.42 13.96 8.88
CA PHE A 231 -12.44 13.54 9.82
C PHE A 231 -11.84 12.94 11.10
N LEU A 232 -10.85 12.05 10.98
CA LEU A 232 -10.16 11.43 12.13
C LEU A 232 -9.49 12.48 13.04
N SER A 233 -9.01 13.60 12.49
CA SER A 233 -8.41 14.68 13.27
C SER A 233 -9.41 15.42 14.16
N LEU A 234 -10.72 15.26 13.93
CA LEU A 234 -11.78 15.83 14.76
C LEU A 234 -12.13 14.96 15.98
N LEU A 235 -11.63 13.70 16.03
CA LEU A 235 -11.96 12.77 17.09
C LEU A 235 -11.19 13.06 18.40
N PRO A 236 -11.81 12.88 19.59
CA PRO A 236 -13.19 12.44 19.79
C PRO A 236 -14.21 13.54 19.49
N LEU A 237 -15.24 13.23 18.72
CA LEU A 237 -16.28 14.15 18.30
C LEU A 237 -17.63 13.72 18.87
N THR A 238 -18.29 14.61 19.65
CA THR A 238 -19.65 14.38 20.15
C THR A 238 -20.57 15.46 19.59
N ILE A 239 -21.58 15.04 18.83
CA ILE A 239 -22.49 15.92 18.11
C ILE A 239 -23.95 15.49 18.26
N ASN A 240 -24.87 16.44 18.21
CA ASN A 240 -26.30 16.16 18.16
C ASN A 240 -26.75 16.18 16.71
N MET A 241 -26.88 14.99 16.10
CA MET A 241 -27.29 14.85 14.70
C MET A 241 -28.80 14.98 14.53
N SER A 242 -29.21 15.68 13.51
CA SER A 242 -30.62 15.89 13.14
C SER A 242 -31.12 14.76 12.23
N GLU A 243 -32.43 14.47 12.36
CA GLU A 243 -33.11 13.51 11.50
C GLU A 243 -33.47 14.12 10.16
N LEU A 244 -33.31 13.32 9.07
CA LEU A 244 -33.77 13.70 7.74
C LEU A 244 -34.35 12.46 7.01
N ASN A 245 -35.52 12.63 6.40
CA ASN A 245 -36.19 11.66 5.51
C ASN A 245 -36.46 10.26 6.09
N GLY A 246 -36.21 10.01 7.37
CA GLY A 246 -36.36 8.70 7.99
C GLY A 246 -35.33 7.67 7.52
N ASN A 247 -34.17 8.07 7.02
CA ASN A 247 -33.11 7.22 6.50
C ASN A 247 -31.70 7.67 6.84
N GLU A 248 -31.52 8.90 7.38
CA GLU A 248 -30.21 9.46 7.66
C GLU A 248 -30.21 10.40 8.87
N LYS A 249 -29.07 10.50 9.54
CA LYS A 249 -28.76 11.53 10.53
C LYS A 249 -27.66 12.41 9.95
N TYR A 250 -27.81 13.74 10.07
CA TYR A 250 -26.84 14.70 9.56
C TYR A 250 -26.41 15.73 10.59
N TYR A 251 -25.24 16.30 10.37
CA TYR A 251 -24.69 17.40 11.17
C TYR A 251 -23.75 18.26 10.33
N TYR A 252 -23.89 19.58 10.40
CA TYR A 252 -22.95 20.50 9.76
C TYR A 252 -21.75 20.73 10.67
N LEU A 253 -20.57 20.35 10.17
CA LEU A 253 -19.29 20.55 10.84
C LEU A 253 -18.94 22.04 10.87
N ASN A 254 -18.13 22.45 11.86
CA ASN A 254 -17.68 23.85 11.97
C ASN A 254 -16.58 24.22 10.95
N SER A 255 -16.06 23.27 10.21
CA SER A 255 -15.02 23.43 9.18
C SER A 255 -15.26 22.49 8.03
N SER A 256 -14.87 22.93 6.82
CA SER A 256 -14.93 22.10 5.63
C SER A 256 -13.85 21.01 5.64
N LEU A 257 -14.19 19.85 5.12
CA LEU A 257 -13.27 18.74 4.87
C LEU A 257 -12.91 18.67 3.38
N PRO A 258 -11.75 18.09 3.01
CA PRO A 258 -11.44 17.75 1.63
C PRO A 258 -12.53 16.88 0.99
N THR A 259 -12.79 17.05 -0.29
CA THR A 259 -13.85 16.32 -1.00
C THR A 259 -13.32 15.60 -2.23
N ASP A 260 -13.85 14.38 -2.44
CA ASP A 260 -13.74 13.60 -3.66
C ASP A 260 -15.12 13.02 -3.95
N THR A 261 -15.93 13.77 -4.71
CA THR A 261 -17.35 13.48 -4.85
C THR A 261 -17.63 12.45 -5.94
N TYR A 262 -18.49 11.48 -5.61
CA TYR A 262 -19.00 10.49 -6.54
C TYR A 262 -20.52 10.29 -6.35
N LYS A 263 -21.18 9.61 -7.29
CA LYS A 263 -22.57 9.20 -7.18
C LYS A 263 -22.65 7.74 -6.76
N PRO A 264 -23.01 7.42 -5.52
CA PRO A 264 -23.04 6.04 -5.03
C PRO A 264 -24.09 5.17 -5.72
N GLY A 265 -25.12 5.76 -6.33
CA GLY A 265 -26.29 5.04 -6.85
C GLY A 265 -27.13 4.47 -5.72
N THR A 266 -26.65 3.44 -5.04
CA THR A 266 -27.28 2.86 -3.85
C THR A 266 -26.45 3.23 -2.61
N ILE A 267 -27.08 3.85 -1.62
CA ILE A 267 -26.55 4.09 -0.29
C ILE A 267 -26.87 2.89 0.59
N GLN A 268 -25.92 2.44 1.39
CA GLN A 268 -26.08 1.32 2.31
C GLN A 268 -26.33 1.81 3.74
N SER A 269 -27.08 1.03 4.52
CA SER A 269 -27.17 1.24 5.96
C SER A 269 -25.76 1.14 6.57
N GLY A 270 -25.40 2.12 7.39
CA GLY A 270 -24.06 2.24 7.99
C GLY A 270 -23.08 3.12 7.21
N ASP A 271 -23.39 3.54 5.99
CA ASP A 271 -22.51 4.47 5.25
C ASP A 271 -22.35 5.79 6.03
N LEU A 272 -21.10 6.24 6.16
CA LEU A 272 -20.71 7.54 6.72
C LEU A 272 -20.12 8.36 5.59
N MET A 273 -20.80 9.45 5.22
CA MET A 273 -20.44 10.25 4.06
C MET A 273 -20.45 11.75 4.38
N LEU A 274 -19.85 12.53 3.50
CA LEU A 274 -19.90 13.97 3.49
C LEU A 274 -20.77 14.43 2.32
N TYR A 275 -21.82 15.17 2.59
CA TYR A 275 -22.58 15.90 1.59
C TYR A 275 -22.03 17.32 1.48
N GLN A 276 -21.77 17.81 0.26
CA GLN A 276 -20.97 19.00 0.03
C GLN A 276 -19.58 18.88 0.71
N ASN A 277 -19.16 19.86 1.51
CA ASN A 277 -17.83 19.89 2.14
C ASN A 277 -17.85 19.94 3.68
N ASP A 278 -19.03 20.02 4.30
CA ASP A 278 -19.19 20.21 5.75
C ASP A 278 -20.36 19.43 6.38
N CYS A 279 -21.25 18.85 5.59
CA CYS A 279 -22.40 18.11 6.11
C CYS A 279 -22.05 16.62 6.28
N LEU A 280 -21.76 16.22 7.52
CA LEU A 280 -21.55 14.81 7.90
C LEU A 280 -22.89 14.09 7.93
N VAL A 281 -22.98 12.96 7.24
CA VAL A 281 -24.20 12.14 7.13
C VAL A 281 -23.92 10.70 7.52
N LEU A 282 -24.70 10.18 8.46
CA LEU A 282 -24.72 8.76 8.86
C LEU A 282 -26.04 8.14 8.39
N PHE A 283 -25.95 7.26 7.42
CA PHE A 283 -27.09 6.57 6.86
C PHE A 283 -27.44 5.32 7.68
N TYR A 284 -28.74 5.12 7.96
CA TYR A 284 -29.21 3.96 8.72
C TYR A 284 -30.26 3.13 7.98
N LYS A 285 -30.48 3.44 6.67
CA LYS A 285 -31.26 2.60 5.74
C LYS A 285 -30.58 2.53 4.38
N THR A 286 -30.84 1.44 3.66
CA THR A 286 -30.41 1.26 2.28
C THR A 286 -31.47 1.81 1.33
N PHE A 287 -31.06 2.66 0.38
CA PHE A 287 -31.94 3.25 -0.63
C PHE A 287 -31.15 3.76 -1.85
N ASN A 288 -31.83 4.03 -2.96
CA ASN A 288 -31.21 4.62 -4.14
C ASN A 288 -31.14 6.15 -4.03
N SER A 289 -30.00 6.73 -4.34
CA SER A 289 -29.75 8.18 -4.33
C SER A 289 -29.16 8.65 -5.66
N SER A 290 -29.61 9.80 -6.14
CA SER A 290 -29.01 10.51 -7.27
C SER A 290 -28.04 11.61 -6.87
N TYR A 291 -27.89 11.88 -5.57
CA TYR A 291 -26.98 12.89 -5.03
C TYR A 291 -25.53 12.41 -5.09
N SER A 292 -24.64 13.39 -5.06
CA SER A 292 -23.19 13.14 -4.95
C SER A 292 -22.72 13.34 -3.51
N TYR A 293 -21.85 12.46 -3.08
CA TYR A 293 -21.24 12.48 -1.72
C TYR A 293 -19.74 12.22 -1.82
N THR A 294 -19.00 12.52 -0.77
CA THR A 294 -17.65 12.02 -0.56
C THR A 294 -17.69 10.95 0.52
N ARG A 295 -17.12 9.78 0.26
CA ARG A 295 -17.09 8.69 1.24
C ARG A 295 -16.10 9.01 2.36
N ILE A 296 -16.51 8.79 3.61
CA ILE A 296 -15.64 8.87 4.80
C ILE A 296 -15.35 7.46 5.32
N GLY A 297 -16.38 6.62 5.43
CA GLY A 297 -16.27 5.29 5.97
C GLY A 297 -17.60 4.57 6.06
N SER A 298 -17.66 3.51 6.89
CA SER A 298 -18.90 2.77 7.13
C SER A 298 -18.87 2.02 8.46
N VAL A 299 -20.05 1.79 9.02
CA VAL A 299 -20.27 0.87 10.14
C VAL A 299 -20.05 -0.56 9.66
N THR A 300 -19.26 -1.34 10.41
CA THR A 300 -18.90 -2.72 10.02
C THR A 300 -20.11 -3.66 10.05
N ASP A 301 -20.91 -3.54 11.12
CA ASP A 301 -22.19 -4.24 11.25
C ASP A 301 -23.27 -3.23 11.64
N PRO A 302 -24.14 -2.81 10.70
CA PRO A 302 -25.20 -1.85 10.95
C PRO A 302 -26.44 -2.44 11.65
N SER A 303 -26.40 -3.73 12.04
CA SER A 303 -27.50 -4.37 12.77
C SER A 303 -27.79 -3.61 14.06
N GLY A 304 -29.03 -3.17 14.24
CA GLY A 304 -29.45 -2.37 15.41
C GLY A 304 -29.17 -0.87 15.31
N LEU A 305 -28.38 -0.38 14.32
CA LEU A 305 -28.03 1.04 14.17
C LEU A 305 -29.28 1.93 14.06
N ALA A 306 -30.24 1.54 13.21
CA ALA A 306 -31.49 2.28 13.03
C ALA A 306 -32.31 2.38 14.33
N LEU A 307 -32.29 1.32 15.14
CA LEU A 307 -32.98 1.30 16.44
C LEU A 307 -32.29 2.22 17.46
N ALA A 308 -30.97 2.19 17.50
CA ALA A 308 -30.16 3.04 18.38
C ALA A 308 -30.31 4.53 18.05
N LEU A 309 -30.27 4.88 16.76
CA LEU A 309 -30.43 6.25 16.27
C LEU A 309 -31.86 6.78 16.47
N GLY A 310 -32.87 5.91 16.47
CA GLY A 310 -34.27 6.26 16.73
C GLY A 310 -34.82 7.31 15.78
N THR A 311 -35.99 7.87 16.15
CA THR A 311 -36.63 8.98 15.44
C THR A 311 -36.27 10.31 16.11
N GLY A 312 -36.03 11.35 15.29
CA GLY A 312 -35.64 12.68 15.77
C GLY A 312 -34.13 12.83 15.99
N ASN A 313 -33.74 13.92 16.69
CA ASN A 313 -32.34 14.24 16.92
C ASN A 313 -31.72 13.29 17.94
N VAL A 314 -30.44 12.97 17.75
CA VAL A 314 -29.73 12.01 18.61
C VAL A 314 -28.27 12.46 18.80
N THR A 315 -27.77 12.29 20.04
CA THR A 315 -26.36 12.52 20.31
C THR A 315 -25.56 11.30 19.88
N VAL A 316 -24.57 11.53 19.01
CA VAL A 316 -23.64 10.51 18.49
C VAL A 316 -22.24 10.94 18.88
N ARG A 317 -21.44 10.00 19.41
CA ARG A 317 -20.01 10.18 19.67
C ARG A 317 -19.20 9.28 18.75
N PHE A 318 -18.22 9.88 18.12
CA PHE A 318 -17.20 9.22 17.30
C PHE A 318 -15.89 9.26 18.07
N GLU A 319 -15.20 8.13 18.20
CA GLU A 319 -13.89 8.06 18.85
C GLU A 319 -13.02 6.98 18.20
N THR A 320 -11.70 7.12 18.31
CA THR A 320 -10.78 6.08 17.82
C THR A 320 -11.00 4.78 18.60
N ALA A 321 -11.07 3.66 17.89
CA ALA A 321 -11.12 2.36 18.55
C ALA A 321 -9.77 2.13 19.26
N SER A 322 -9.83 1.98 20.60
CA SER A 322 -8.63 1.58 21.35
C SER A 322 -8.27 0.13 20.97
N THR A 323 -7.14 -0.08 20.35
CA THR A 323 -6.58 -1.40 19.99
C THR A 323 -6.08 -2.20 21.21
N LEU A 324 -6.48 -1.85 22.44
CA LEU A 324 -5.85 -2.34 23.68
C LEU A 324 -6.76 -3.20 24.57
N THR A 325 -7.72 -3.95 24.05
CA THR A 325 -8.61 -4.72 24.95
C THR A 325 -8.56 -6.25 24.82
N GLU A 326 -7.84 -6.85 23.89
CA GLU A 326 -7.83 -8.32 23.78
C GLU A 326 -6.57 -9.05 24.27
N ASP A 327 -5.42 -8.37 24.45
CA ASP A 327 -4.18 -9.05 24.85
C ASP A 327 -3.92 -9.11 26.37
N ILE A 328 -4.73 -8.48 27.20
CA ILE A 328 -4.48 -8.41 28.66
C ILE A 328 -4.85 -9.70 29.39
N SER A 329 -5.76 -10.52 28.86
CA SER A 329 -6.22 -11.72 29.59
C SER A 329 -5.30 -12.93 29.46
N THR A 330 -4.44 -13.01 28.46
CA THR A 330 -3.54 -14.16 28.22
C THR A 330 -2.14 -14.01 28.79
N ALA A 331 -1.67 -12.78 29.02
CA ALA A 331 -0.30 -12.51 29.54
C ALA A 331 -0.13 -12.71 31.04
N ILE A 332 -1.23 -12.80 31.82
CA ILE A 332 -1.18 -12.90 33.30
C ILE A 332 -0.61 -14.25 33.80
N SER A 333 -0.50 -15.25 32.93
CA SER A 333 -0.08 -16.60 33.34
C SER A 333 1.44 -16.90 33.16
N SER A 334 2.26 -16.04 32.58
CA SER A 334 3.63 -16.41 32.19
C SER A 334 4.78 -15.74 32.95
N GLY A 335 4.51 -14.82 33.90
CA GLY A 335 5.57 -14.19 34.71
C GLY A 335 6.55 -13.28 33.93
N VAL A 336 6.27 -13.00 32.67
CA VAL A 336 7.11 -12.12 31.82
C VAL A 336 6.67 -10.66 32.03
N ALA A 337 7.64 -9.76 32.12
CA ALA A 337 7.36 -8.32 32.23
C ALA A 337 6.92 -7.77 30.87
N GLU A 338 5.77 -7.08 30.82
CA GLU A 338 5.20 -6.51 29.63
C GLU A 338 5.19 -4.98 29.67
N LYS A 339 5.46 -4.33 28.52
CA LYS A 339 5.33 -2.89 28.34
C LYS A 339 3.98 -2.54 27.76
N ILE A 340 3.21 -1.70 28.45
CA ILE A 340 1.94 -1.18 27.95
C ILE A 340 1.99 0.34 27.78
N PHE A 341 1.26 0.86 26.81
CA PHE A 341 1.09 2.30 26.59
C PHE A 341 -0.36 2.69 26.96
N ARG A 342 -0.54 3.57 27.95
CA ARG A 342 -1.85 4.01 28.43
C ARG A 342 -1.84 5.50 28.72
N ASN A 343 -2.85 6.24 28.22
CA ASN A 343 -3.00 7.69 28.43
C ASN A 343 -1.75 8.52 28.10
N GLY A 344 -1.05 8.18 26.99
CA GLY A 344 0.17 8.89 26.60
C GLY A 344 1.42 8.53 27.39
N GLN A 345 1.35 7.53 28.30
CA GLN A 345 2.48 7.10 29.13
C GLN A 345 2.75 5.59 28.98
N VAL A 346 4.01 5.21 29.15
CA VAL A 346 4.44 3.81 29.12
C VAL A 346 4.50 3.27 30.55
N TYR A 347 3.93 2.08 30.76
CA TYR A 347 3.95 1.33 32.02
C TYR A 347 4.54 -0.06 31.79
N ILE A 348 5.01 -0.68 32.86
CA ILE A 348 5.50 -2.05 32.88
C ILE A 348 4.56 -2.87 33.77
N ILE A 349 3.98 -3.94 33.24
CA ILE A 349 3.24 -4.92 34.03
C ILE A 349 4.18 -6.08 34.33
N ARG A 350 4.29 -6.44 35.62
CA ARG A 350 5.07 -7.60 36.07
C ARG A 350 4.37 -8.27 37.24
N ASN A 351 4.11 -9.56 37.14
CA ASN A 351 3.43 -10.35 38.18
C ASN A 351 2.10 -9.73 38.62
N GLY A 352 1.29 -9.21 37.68
CA GLY A 352 0.00 -8.60 37.96
C GLY A 352 0.04 -7.21 38.59
N LYS A 353 1.22 -6.59 38.70
CA LYS A 353 1.43 -5.26 39.24
C LYS A 353 1.90 -4.31 38.11
N THR A 354 1.46 -3.06 38.19
CA THR A 354 1.80 -2.01 37.20
C THR A 354 2.88 -1.10 37.78
N TYR A 355 3.89 -0.79 36.97
CA TYR A 355 5.00 0.08 37.34
C TYR A 355 5.16 1.21 36.32
N THR A 356 5.61 2.37 36.77
CA THR A 356 6.10 3.43 35.88
C THR A 356 7.44 3.01 35.25
N LEU A 357 7.89 3.71 34.21
CA LEU A 357 9.23 3.50 33.61
C LEU A 357 10.39 3.65 34.63
N ASN A 358 10.16 4.39 35.70
CA ASN A 358 11.13 4.60 36.78
C ASN A 358 11.04 3.53 37.88
N GLY A 359 10.23 2.48 37.69
CA GLY A 359 10.09 1.35 38.61
C GLY A 359 9.18 1.60 39.82
N THR A 360 8.43 2.71 39.84
CA THR A 360 7.44 2.98 40.90
C THR A 360 6.19 2.13 40.66
N GLU A 361 5.78 1.32 41.64
CA GLU A 361 4.52 0.54 41.61
C GLU A 361 3.32 1.51 41.75
N LEU A 362 2.28 1.31 40.93
CA LEU A 362 1.05 2.12 40.89
C LEU A 362 -0.12 1.43 41.56
#